data_5383ea4539b40356b8323d7a2ba299a8
#
_entry.id   5383ea4539b40356b8323d7a2ba299a8
#
_cell.length_a   1.000
_cell.length_b   1.000
_cell.length_c   1.000
_cell.angle_alpha   90.00
_cell.angle_beta   90.00
_cell.angle_gamma   90.00
#
_symmetry.space_group_name_H-M   'P 1'
#
loop_
_entity.id
_entity.type
_entity.pdbx_description
1 polymer ?
#
loop_
_entity_poly.entity_id
_entity_poly.type
_entity_poly.pdbx_seq_one_letter_code
_entity_poly.pdbx_strand_id
1 'polypeptide(L)'
;YFILDEADRMLDMGFYDDIMQIVKFLPKERQTIMFSATMPAKIQQLAGNILNNPAEVKLAVSKPAEKIVQAAYVCYENQKLGIIRSLFAEETPERVIIFASSKLKVKEVTKALKQMKLNVGEMHSDLEQAQREEVMYEFKAGRINILVATDIVARGIDIDDIRLVINYDVPHDSEDYVHRIGRTARANNDGVAITFVSEKEQGSFKNIEKFLDRDIYKIPVPEELGEAPEYKPRAFDGGGRRGGHGNGRKPGGNKNGRNNSKGGKPRAKRPQNGSEKK
;
A
#
# COMPACT_ATOMS: atom_id res chain seq x y z
N TYR A 1 -9.20 -29.52 5.33
CA TYR A 1 -8.32 -28.40 5.74
C TYR A 1 -8.80 -27.11 5.13
N PHE A 2 -8.76 -26.03 5.91
CA PHE A 2 -8.96 -24.66 5.42
C PHE A 2 -7.73 -23.84 5.81
N ILE A 3 -7.05 -23.29 4.81
CA ILE A 3 -5.83 -22.52 5.02
C ILE A 3 -6.08 -21.11 4.48
N LEU A 4 -5.90 -20.11 5.34
CA LEU A 4 -5.99 -18.70 5.00
C LEU A 4 -4.58 -18.09 5.10
N ASP A 5 -4.00 -17.76 3.96
CA ASP A 5 -2.68 -17.14 3.88
C ASP A 5 -2.82 -15.63 3.62
N GLU A 6 -1.87 -14.84 4.10
CA GLU A 6 -1.89 -13.37 4.04
C GLU A 6 -3.24 -12.76 4.51
N ALA A 7 -3.76 -13.23 5.66
CA ALA A 7 -5.10 -12.88 6.14
C ALA A 7 -5.29 -11.37 6.38
N ASP A 8 -4.26 -10.66 6.86
CA ASP A 8 -4.25 -9.19 7.00
C ASP A 8 -4.50 -8.51 5.65
N ARG A 9 -3.89 -9.00 4.61
CA ARG A 9 -4.05 -8.47 3.26
C ARG A 9 -5.46 -8.68 2.71
N MET A 10 -6.00 -9.88 2.92
CA MET A 10 -7.37 -10.17 2.49
C MET A 10 -8.36 -9.22 3.15
N LEU A 11 -8.14 -8.88 4.44
CA LEU A 11 -8.99 -7.92 5.15
C LEU A 11 -8.79 -6.48 4.68
N ASP A 12 -7.56 -6.07 4.35
CA ASP A 12 -7.28 -4.75 3.78
C ASP A 12 -7.97 -4.55 2.43
N MET A 13 -8.10 -5.64 1.65
CA MET A 13 -8.84 -5.68 0.40
C MET A 13 -10.36 -5.76 0.58
N GLY A 14 -10.86 -5.85 1.82
CA GLY A 14 -12.28 -5.88 2.14
C GLY A 14 -12.94 -7.25 2.07
N PHE A 15 -12.20 -8.35 1.95
CA PHE A 15 -12.72 -9.72 1.77
C PHE A 15 -13.25 -10.39 3.05
N TYR A 16 -13.45 -9.64 4.13
CA TYR A 16 -13.97 -10.23 5.37
C TYR A 16 -15.27 -10.99 5.17
N ASP A 17 -16.24 -10.36 4.53
CA ASP A 17 -17.56 -10.95 4.32
C ASP A 17 -17.50 -12.16 3.37
N ASP A 18 -16.66 -12.10 2.34
CA ASP A 18 -16.45 -13.20 1.40
C ASP A 18 -15.82 -14.41 2.10
N ILE A 19 -14.80 -14.19 2.94
CA ILE A 19 -14.19 -15.23 3.77
C ILE A 19 -15.24 -15.87 4.67
N MET A 20 -16.05 -15.05 5.35
CA MET A 20 -17.10 -15.56 6.25
C MET A 20 -18.21 -16.32 5.50
N GLN A 21 -18.50 -15.94 4.25
CA GLN A 21 -19.42 -16.71 3.40
C GLN A 21 -18.82 -18.07 3.04
N ILE A 22 -17.57 -18.13 2.59
CA ILE A 22 -16.86 -19.39 2.28
C ILE A 22 -16.87 -20.30 3.51
N VAL A 23 -16.56 -19.78 4.68
CA VAL A 23 -16.51 -20.54 5.94
C VAL A 23 -17.87 -21.22 6.26
N LYS A 24 -19.00 -20.62 5.91
CA LYS A 24 -20.34 -21.20 6.11
C LYS A 24 -20.58 -22.48 5.30
N PHE A 25 -19.92 -22.62 4.15
CA PHE A 25 -20.05 -23.81 3.29
C PHE A 25 -19.09 -24.95 3.68
N LEU A 26 -18.14 -24.66 4.57
CA LEU A 26 -17.13 -25.66 4.98
C LEU A 26 -17.69 -26.56 6.08
N PRO A 27 -17.22 -27.83 6.16
CA PRO A 27 -17.54 -28.73 7.26
C PRO A 27 -17.19 -28.10 8.61
N LYS A 28 -18.04 -28.34 9.63
CA LYS A 28 -17.78 -27.85 11.00
C LYS A 28 -16.52 -28.48 11.59
N GLU A 29 -16.37 -29.79 11.37
CA GLU A 29 -15.16 -30.53 11.76
C GLU A 29 -14.09 -30.36 10.68
N ARG A 30 -13.15 -29.50 10.94
CA ARG A 30 -12.03 -29.21 10.04
C ARG A 30 -10.84 -28.69 10.81
N GLN A 31 -9.65 -28.85 10.28
CA GLN A 31 -8.49 -28.09 10.71
C GLN A 31 -8.45 -26.76 9.93
N THR A 32 -8.38 -25.66 10.66
CA THR A 32 -8.22 -24.31 10.08
C THR A 32 -6.85 -23.76 10.47
N ILE A 33 -6.11 -23.26 9.49
CA ILE A 33 -4.79 -22.66 9.65
C ILE A 33 -4.86 -21.26 9.09
N MET A 34 -4.31 -20.28 9.81
CA MET A 34 -4.27 -18.89 9.36
C MET A 34 -2.85 -18.36 9.47
N PHE A 35 -2.35 -17.78 8.39
CA PHE A 35 -1.10 -17.05 8.36
C PHE A 35 -1.38 -15.55 8.15
N SER A 36 -0.67 -14.72 8.90
CA SER A 36 -0.78 -13.26 8.78
C SER A 36 0.53 -12.62 9.24
N ALA A 37 1.00 -11.62 8.51
CA ALA A 37 2.19 -10.87 8.90
C ALA A 37 1.91 -9.95 10.09
N THR A 38 0.66 -9.44 10.19
CA THR A 38 0.23 -8.51 11.24
C THR A 38 -1.02 -9.04 11.96
N MET A 39 -1.24 -8.60 13.21
CA MET A 39 -2.38 -9.03 14.03
C MET A 39 -3.18 -7.82 14.58
N PRO A 40 -3.65 -6.89 13.73
CA PRO A 40 -4.55 -5.82 14.18
C PRO A 40 -5.89 -6.38 14.70
N ALA A 41 -6.67 -5.54 15.36
CA ALA A 41 -7.94 -5.98 16.00
C ALA A 41 -8.89 -6.71 15.05
N LYS A 42 -8.96 -6.30 13.78
CA LYS A 42 -9.80 -6.97 12.76
C LYS A 42 -9.34 -8.40 12.45
N ILE A 43 -8.02 -8.63 12.39
CA ILE A 43 -7.45 -9.97 12.18
C ILE A 43 -7.68 -10.84 13.40
N GLN A 44 -7.52 -10.29 14.61
CA GLN A 44 -7.84 -11.01 15.85
C GLN A 44 -9.32 -11.42 15.89
N GLN A 45 -10.22 -10.54 15.44
CA GLN A 45 -11.65 -10.84 15.33
C GLN A 45 -11.91 -11.96 14.31
N LEU A 46 -11.28 -11.91 13.14
CA LEU A 46 -11.40 -12.98 12.14
C LEU A 46 -10.90 -14.30 12.72
N ALA A 47 -9.71 -14.30 13.33
CA ALA A 47 -9.13 -15.48 13.97
C ALA A 47 -10.08 -16.10 15.01
N GLY A 48 -10.67 -15.27 15.88
CA GLY A 48 -11.65 -15.71 16.87
C GLY A 48 -12.92 -16.33 16.27
N ASN A 49 -13.29 -15.93 15.05
CA ASN A 49 -14.48 -16.44 14.38
C ASN A 49 -14.25 -17.75 13.60
N ILE A 50 -13.04 -17.99 13.10
CA ILE A 50 -12.77 -19.12 12.20
C ILE A 50 -11.88 -20.21 12.79
N LEU A 51 -11.08 -19.89 13.81
CA LEU A 51 -10.18 -20.84 14.48
C LEU A 51 -10.86 -21.42 15.72
N ASN A 52 -10.55 -22.68 16.02
CA ASN A 52 -11.04 -23.38 17.20
C ASN A 52 -9.85 -23.79 18.06
N ASN A 53 -9.68 -23.14 19.21
CA ASN A 53 -8.57 -23.39 20.16
C ASN A 53 -7.19 -23.52 19.44
N PRO A 54 -6.77 -22.48 18.69
CA PRO A 54 -5.57 -22.57 17.87
C PRO A 54 -4.30 -22.57 18.72
N ALA A 55 -3.28 -23.31 18.27
CA ALA A 55 -1.91 -23.07 18.69
C ALA A 55 -1.40 -21.80 17.99
N GLU A 56 -0.88 -20.88 18.76
CA GLU A 56 -0.33 -19.63 18.22
C GLU A 56 1.20 -19.70 18.17
N VAL A 57 1.77 -19.45 16.98
CA VAL A 57 3.21 -19.34 16.78
C VAL A 57 3.51 -17.91 16.32
N LYS A 58 4.15 -17.14 17.18
CA LYS A 58 4.61 -15.80 16.87
C LYS A 58 6.06 -15.83 16.42
N LEU A 59 6.27 -15.49 15.17
CA LEU A 59 7.62 -15.26 14.65
C LEU A 59 7.93 -13.77 14.80
N ALA A 60 9.19 -13.45 15.12
CA ALA A 60 9.63 -12.06 15.04
C ALA A 60 9.43 -11.58 13.60
N VAL A 61 8.98 -10.32 13.45
CA VAL A 61 8.87 -9.70 12.11
C VAL A 61 10.20 -9.90 11.40
N SER A 62 10.16 -10.60 10.28
CA SER A 62 11.38 -10.92 9.53
C SER A 62 12.00 -9.63 9.04
N LYS A 63 13.15 -9.24 9.59
CA LYS A 63 13.99 -8.25 8.93
C LYS A 63 14.33 -8.79 7.54
N PRO A 64 14.44 -7.92 6.52
CA PRO A 64 14.83 -8.37 5.18
C PRO A 64 16.09 -9.23 5.28
N ALA A 65 16.21 -10.22 4.41
CA ALA A 65 17.40 -11.06 4.36
C ALA A 65 18.66 -10.16 4.33
N GLU A 66 19.63 -10.44 5.18
CA GLU A 66 20.88 -9.67 5.28
C GLU A 66 21.61 -9.56 3.94
N LYS A 67 21.32 -10.47 3.02
CA LYS A 67 21.87 -10.53 1.66
C LYS A 67 21.26 -9.53 0.68
N ILE A 68 20.26 -8.74 1.07
CA ILE A 68 19.66 -7.71 0.20
C ILE A 68 20.44 -6.40 0.37
N VAL A 69 21.15 -6.00 -0.66
CA VAL A 69 21.75 -4.66 -0.74
C VAL A 69 20.63 -3.65 -1.00
N GLN A 70 20.46 -2.70 -0.07
CA GLN A 70 19.39 -1.71 -0.14
C GLN A 70 19.99 -0.32 -0.32
N ALA A 71 19.46 0.42 -1.30
CA ALA A 71 19.84 1.79 -1.57
C ALA A 71 18.63 2.63 -1.98
N ALA A 72 18.76 3.95 -1.92
CA ALA A 72 17.70 4.88 -2.31
C ALA A 72 18.26 6.07 -3.08
N TYR A 73 17.47 6.59 -4.03
CA TYR A 73 17.68 7.90 -4.63
C TYR A 73 16.65 8.86 -4.06
N VAL A 74 17.12 9.94 -3.43
CA VAL A 74 16.26 11.06 -3.06
C VAL A 74 16.18 11.97 -4.29
N CYS A 75 15.01 12.04 -4.94
CA CYS A 75 14.88 12.64 -6.26
C CYS A 75 13.53 13.35 -6.44
N TYR A 76 13.45 14.24 -7.43
CA TYR A 76 12.17 14.76 -7.90
C TYR A 76 11.44 13.72 -8.76
N GLU A 77 10.11 13.82 -8.83
CA GLU A 77 9.29 12.88 -9.59
C GLU A 77 9.70 12.79 -11.07
N ASN A 78 10.06 13.93 -11.68
CA ASN A 78 10.51 14.01 -13.06
C ASN A 78 11.91 13.41 -13.31
N GLN A 79 12.71 13.16 -12.28
CA GLN A 79 14.03 12.56 -12.37
C GLN A 79 13.98 11.02 -12.38
N LYS A 80 12.91 10.41 -11.86
CA LYS A 80 12.82 8.96 -11.67
C LYS A 80 13.09 8.17 -12.96
N LEU A 81 12.50 8.55 -14.08
CA LEU A 81 12.74 7.89 -15.38
C LEU A 81 14.15 8.12 -15.91
N GLY A 82 14.73 9.30 -15.64
CA GLY A 82 16.13 9.60 -15.95
C GLY A 82 17.07 8.68 -15.18
N ILE A 83 16.84 8.49 -13.89
CA ILE A 83 17.63 7.57 -13.05
C ILE A 83 17.56 6.13 -13.58
N ILE A 84 16.37 5.64 -13.96
CA ILE A 84 16.24 4.31 -14.58
C ILE A 84 17.05 4.23 -15.86
N ARG A 85 17.02 5.28 -16.69
CA ARG A 85 17.82 5.33 -17.94
C ARG A 85 19.31 5.24 -17.64
N SER A 86 19.80 5.96 -16.65
CA SER A 86 21.20 5.90 -16.23
C SER A 86 21.56 4.52 -15.66
N LEU A 87 20.69 3.92 -14.82
CA LEU A 87 20.90 2.59 -14.27
C LEU A 87 21.00 1.48 -15.34
N PHE A 88 20.29 1.63 -16.46
CA PHE A 88 20.24 0.63 -17.54
C PHE A 88 21.05 1.05 -18.79
N ALA A 89 21.90 2.08 -18.68
CA ALA A 89 22.65 2.59 -19.81
C ALA A 89 23.70 1.61 -20.32
N GLU A 90 24.40 0.95 -19.41
CA GLU A 90 25.49 0.02 -19.76
C GLU A 90 24.98 -1.41 -19.95
N GLU A 91 24.18 -1.89 -19.00
CA GLU A 91 23.64 -3.23 -19.01
C GLU A 91 22.25 -3.26 -18.38
N THR A 92 21.29 -3.88 -19.06
CA THR A 92 19.98 -4.15 -18.46
C THR A 92 20.07 -5.44 -17.66
N PRO A 93 19.98 -5.40 -16.34
CA PRO A 93 19.99 -6.62 -15.55
C PRO A 93 18.79 -7.49 -15.91
N GLU A 94 19.01 -8.78 -15.98
CA GLU A 94 17.93 -9.74 -16.13
C GLU A 94 17.07 -9.78 -14.87
N ARG A 95 15.78 -10.05 -15.03
CA ARG A 95 14.84 -10.26 -13.94
C ARG A 95 14.73 -9.07 -12.98
N VAL A 96 14.20 -7.97 -13.50
CA VAL A 96 13.88 -6.75 -12.74
C VAL A 96 12.39 -6.67 -12.46
N ILE A 97 12.03 -6.32 -11.22
CA ILE A 97 10.66 -5.89 -10.89
C ILE A 97 10.67 -4.42 -10.48
N ILE A 98 9.76 -3.65 -11.07
CA ILE A 98 9.53 -2.24 -10.73
C ILE A 98 8.13 -2.11 -10.11
N PHE A 99 8.05 -1.70 -8.85
CA PHE A 99 6.79 -1.46 -8.17
C PHE A 99 6.36 0.00 -8.29
N ALA A 100 5.16 0.24 -8.81
CA ALA A 100 4.56 1.56 -8.91
C ALA A 100 3.22 1.62 -8.15
N SER A 101 2.90 2.79 -7.59
CA SER A 101 1.77 2.98 -6.69
C SER A 101 0.39 2.88 -7.36
N SER A 102 0.32 2.99 -8.67
CA SER A 102 -0.96 2.96 -9.40
C SER A 102 -0.82 2.38 -10.81
N LYS A 103 -1.94 1.86 -11.34
CA LYS A 103 -2.01 1.34 -12.71
C LYS A 103 -1.64 2.38 -13.79
N LEU A 104 -1.92 3.66 -13.52
CA LEU A 104 -1.54 4.74 -14.44
C LEU A 104 -0.03 4.90 -14.50
N LYS A 105 0.64 4.91 -13.35
CA LYS A 105 2.11 4.94 -13.29
C LYS A 105 2.74 3.69 -13.90
N VAL A 106 2.16 2.50 -13.68
CA VAL A 106 2.62 1.27 -14.34
C VAL A 106 2.63 1.45 -15.85
N LYS A 107 1.52 1.92 -16.44
CA LYS A 107 1.41 2.17 -17.88
C LYS A 107 2.41 3.22 -18.38
N GLU A 108 2.58 4.31 -17.63
CA GLU A 108 3.51 5.39 -17.93
C GLU A 108 4.97 4.89 -17.94
N VAL A 109 5.40 4.23 -16.88
CA VAL A 109 6.74 3.66 -16.75
C VAL A 109 6.98 2.61 -17.83
N THR A 110 6.03 1.70 -18.04
CA THR A 110 6.14 0.67 -19.09
C THR A 110 6.32 1.29 -20.47
N LYS A 111 5.51 2.31 -20.80
CA LYS A 111 5.62 3.03 -22.08
C LYS A 111 6.99 3.68 -22.24
N ALA A 112 7.50 4.35 -21.22
CA ALA A 112 8.82 4.97 -21.24
C ALA A 112 9.94 3.95 -21.44
N LEU A 113 9.89 2.81 -20.75
CA LEU A 113 10.88 1.76 -20.89
C LEU A 113 10.83 1.06 -22.27
N LYS A 114 9.63 0.86 -22.82
CA LYS A 114 9.47 0.35 -24.19
C LYS A 114 10.07 1.31 -25.24
N GLN A 115 9.96 2.64 -25.03
CA GLN A 115 10.60 3.64 -25.89
C GLN A 115 12.14 3.57 -25.81
N MET A 116 12.70 3.08 -24.71
CA MET A 116 14.12 2.78 -24.55
C MET A 116 14.52 1.42 -25.18
N LYS A 117 13.61 0.75 -25.89
CA LYS A 117 13.79 -0.57 -26.52
C LYS A 117 14.07 -1.70 -25.54
N LEU A 118 13.60 -1.58 -24.29
CA LEU A 118 13.70 -2.63 -23.27
C LEU A 118 12.52 -3.61 -23.39
N ASN A 119 12.77 -4.87 -23.04
CA ASN A 119 11.76 -5.93 -23.01
C ASN A 119 10.96 -5.85 -21.70
N VAL A 120 9.82 -5.17 -21.74
CA VAL A 120 9.03 -4.80 -20.55
C VAL A 120 7.61 -5.34 -20.64
N GLY A 121 7.17 -5.99 -19.57
CA GLY A 121 5.77 -6.34 -19.29
C GLY A 121 5.17 -5.45 -18.24
N GLU A 122 3.84 -5.28 -18.29
CA GLU A 122 3.07 -4.56 -17.28
C GLU A 122 2.09 -5.48 -16.57
N MET A 123 1.87 -5.22 -15.27
CA MET A 123 0.92 -6.01 -14.49
C MET A 123 0.13 -5.14 -13.52
N HIS A 124 -1.17 -5.02 -13.76
CA HIS A 124 -2.09 -4.19 -12.97
C HIS A 124 -3.53 -4.72 -13.04
N SER A 125 -4.43 -4.11 -12.28
CA SER A 125 -5.81 -4.58 -12.12
C SER A 125 -6.67 -4.58 -13.38
N ASP A 126 -6.31 -3.79 -14.42
CA ASP A 126 -7.08 -3.74 -15.66
C ASP A 126 -6.82 -4.96 -16.56
N LEU A 127 -5.79 -5.76 -16.31
CA LEU A 127 -5.50 -6.97 -17.07
C LEU A 127 -6.44 -8.09 -16.65
N GLU A 128 -6.97 -8.81 -17.62
CA GLU A 128 -7.68 -10.06 -17.42
C GLU A 128 -6.73 -11.16 -16.93
N GLN A 129 -7.28 -12.20 -16.29
CA GLN A 129 -6.47 -13.27 -15.72
C GLN A 129 -5.56 -13.95 -16.77
N ALA A 130 -6.08 -14.24 -17.97
CA ALA A 130 -5.30 -14.82 -19.04
C ALA A 130 -4.09 -13.94 -19.46
N GLN A 131 -4.29 -12.61 -19.52
CA GLN A 131 -3.21 -11.67 -19.84
C GLN A 131 -2.14 -11.64 -18.74
N ARG A 132 -2.54 -11.73 -17.46
CA ARG A 132 -1.58 -11.81 -16.34
C ARG A 132 -0.75 -13.09 -16.41
N GLU A 133 -1.38 -14.21 -16.70
CA GLU A 133 -0.71 -15.51 -16.86
C GLU A 133 0.29 -15.48 -18.02
N GLU A 134 -0.09 -14.87 -19.15
CA GLU A 134 0.79 -14.69 -20.30
C GLU A 134 2.00 -13.83 -19.96
N VAL A 135 1.81 -12.65 -19.36
CA VAL A 135 2.92 -11.78 -18.94
C VAL A 135 3.86 -12.51 -17.97
N MET A 136 3.30 -13.27 -17.04
CA MET A 136 4.09 -14.08 -16.09
C MET A 136 4.88 -15.18 -16.79
N TYR A 137 4.27 -15.87 -17.73
CA TYR A 137 4.94 -16.88 -18.53
C TYR A 137 6.11 -16.29 -19.33
N GLU A 138 5.88 -15.16 -20.00
CA GLU A 138 6.90 -14.43 -20.77
C GLU A 138 8.06 -13.95 -19.86
N PHE A 139 7.74 -13.48 -18.65
CA PHE A 139 8.75 -13.05 -17.66
C PHE A 139 9.54 -14.24 -17.12
N LYS A 140 8.89 -15.34 -16.77
CA LYS A 140 9.55 -16.58 -16.33
C LYS A 140 10.44 -17.19 -17.42
N ALA A 141 10.02 -17.10 -18.66
CA ALA A 141 10.76 -17.58 -19.82
C ALA A 141 11.93 -16.65 -20.24
N GLY A 142 12.11 -15.49 -19.57
CA GLY A 142 13.16 -14.53 -19.91
C GLY A 142 12.94 -13.74 -21.21
N ARG A 143 11.73 -13.80 -21.79
CA ARG A 143 11.37 -12.95 -22.94
C ARG A 143 11.03 -11.53 -22.54
N ILE A 144 10.56 -11.35 -21.31
CA ILE A 144 10.42 -10.07 -20.64
C ILE A 144 11.48 -10.01 -19.55
N ASN A 145 12.31 -8.98 -19.54
CA ASN A 145 13.38 -8.80 -18.56
C ASN A 145 12.94 -7.91 -17.39
N ILE A 146 12.00 -7.00 -17.63
CA ILE A 146 11.51 -6.02 -16.67
C ILE A 146 10.00 -6.18 -16.52
N LEU A 147 9.53 -6.39 -15.31
CA LEU A 147 8.11 -6.40 -14.97
C LEU A 147 7.76 -5.14 -14.18
N VAL A 148 6.86 -4.31 -14.70
CA VAL A 148 6.33 -3.15 -13.97
C VAL A 148 4.97 -3.50 -13.40
N ALA A 149 4.80 -3.41 -12.08
CA ALA A 149 3.60 -3.93 -11.43
C ALA A 149 3.10 -3.04 -10.28
N THR A 150 1.81 -3.17 -9.97
CA THR A 150 1.26 -2.70 -8.68
C THR A 150 1.37 -3.80 -7.64
N ASP A 151 1.39 -3.43 -6.34
CA ASP A 151 1.48 -4.39 -5.23
C ASP A 151 0.40 -5.46 -5.26
N ILE A 152 -0.85 -5.06 -5.52
CA ILE A 152 -2.01 -5.96 -5.47
C ILE A 152 -1.85 -7.16 -6.39
N VAL A 153 -1.26 -6.95 -7.54
CA VAL A 153 -1.14 -7.99 -8.58
C VAL A 153 0.18 -8.75 -8.48
N ALA A 154 1.21 -8.10 -7.97
CA ALA A 154 2.54 -8.72 -7.78
C ALA A 154 2.65 -9.60 -6.54
N ARG A 155 1.64 -9.58 -5.65
CA ARG A 155 1.55 -10.46 -4.50
C ARG A 155 1.02 -11.84 -4.89
N GLY A 156 1.49 -12.87 -4.20
CA GLY A 156 1.13 -14.25 -4.54
C GLY A 156 1.77 -14.76 -5.83
N ILE A 157 2.56 -13.93 -6.52
CA ILE A 157 3.31 -14.38 -7.68
C ILE A 157 4.58 -15.09 -7.18
N ASP A 158 4.66 -16.35 -7.49
CA ASP A 158 5.85 -17.16 -7.29
C ASP A 158 6.88 -16.80 -8.38
N ILE A 159 7.62 -15.72 -8.12
CA ILE A 159 8.76 -15.31 -8.94
C ILE A 159 10.00 -15.44 -8.06
N ASP A 160 10.77 -16.44 -8.36
CA ASP A 160 12.08 -16.61 -7.79
C ASP A 160 13.13 -15.95 -8.68
N ASP A 161 14.28 -15.65 -8.11
CA ASP A 161 15.46 -15.24 -8.86
C ASP A 161 15.42 -13.80 -9.44
N ILE A 162 14.71 -12.90 -8.74
CA ILE A 162 14.76 -11.47 -9.05
C ILE A 162 16.13 -10.91 -8.63
N ARG A 163 16.84 -10.28 -9.55
CA ARG A 163 18.13 -9.66 -9.29
C ARG A 163 18.01 -8.24 -8.77
N LEU A 164 17.04 -7.49 -9.30
CA LEU A 164 16.83 -6.09 -8.93
C LEU A 164 15.35 -5.81 -8.68
N VAL A 165 15.05 -5.27 -7.51
CA VAL A 165 13.76 -4.68 -7.19
C VAL A 165 13.88 -3.17 -7.18
N ILE A 166 13.05 -2.48 -7.94
CA ILE A 166 12.94 -1.01 -7.91
C ILE A 166 11.58 -0.64 -7.32
N ASN A 167 11.59 0.05 -6.19
CA ASN A 167 10.42 0.75 -5.70
C ASN A 167 10.37 2.12 -6.39
N TYR A 168 9.62 2.23 -7.48
CA TYR A 168 9.42 3.50 -8.19
C TYR A 168 8.69 4.53 -7.32
N ASP A 169 7.81 4.06 -6.45
CA ASP A 169 7.18 4.80 -5.38
C ASP A 169 7.43 4.10 -4.04
N VAL A 170 7.61 4.89 -2.99
CA VAL A 170 7.74 4.36 -1.63
C VAL A 170 6.42 3.68 -1.23
N PRO A 171 6.44 2.43 -0.75
CA PRO A 171 5.23 1.78 -0.26
C PRO A 171 4.64 2.51 0.94
N HIS A 172 3.33 2.40 1.11
CA HIS A 172 2.63 3.04 2.22
C HIS A 172 3.02 2.44 3.57
N ASP A 173 3.15 1.12 3.61
CA ASP A 173 3.46 0.37 4.81
C ASP A 173 4.87 -0.22 4.77
N SER A 174 5.50 -0.29 5.94
CA SER A 174 6.87 -0.80 6.05
C SER A 174 6.95 -2.31 5.78
N GLU A 175 5.89 -3.06 6.10
CA GLU A 175 5.79 -4.47 5.76
C GLU A 175 5.75 -4.69 4.24
N ASP A 176 5.04 -3.82 3.51
CA ASP A 176 5.03 -3.86 2.04
C ASP A 176 6.42 -3.70 1.44
N TYR A 177 7.22 -2.81 2.05
CA TYR A 177 8.61 -2.66 1.65
C TYR A 177 9.37 -3.99 1.77
N VAL A 178 9.25 -4.66 2.90
CA VAL A 178 9.92 -5.96 3.12
C VAL A 178 9.41 -7.02 2.14
N HIS A 179 8.10 -7.07 1.89
CA HIS A 179 7.50 -7.99 0.93
C HIS A 179 7.96 -7.74 -0.51
N ARG A 180 8.11 -6.46 -0.92
CA ARG A 180 8.62 -6.11 -2.25
C ARG A 180 10.07 -6.53 -2.39
N ILE A 181 10.95 -6.11 -1.48
CA ILE A 181 12.37 -6.43 -1.58
C ILE A 181 12.64 -7.92 -1.33
N GLY A 182 11.78 -8.61 -0.59
CA GLY A 182 11.83 -10.07 -0.41
C GLY A 182 11.55 -10.88 -1.67
N ARG A 183 11.27 -10.24 -2.83
CA ARG A 183 11.26 -10.91 -4.15
C ARG A 183 12.66 -11.17 -4.68
N THR A 184 13.66 -10.49 -4.15
CA THR A 184 15.07 -10.76 -4.46
C THR A 184 15.78 -11.51 -3.32
N ALA A 185 17.02 -11.93 -3.53
CA ALA A 185 17.86 -12.66 -2.57
C ALA A 185 17.24 -13.98 -2.06
N ARG A 186 16.49 -14.69 -2.89
CA ARG A 186 16.06 -16.05 -2.62
C ARG A 186 17.11 -17.07 -3.10
N ALA A 187 17.09 -18.26 -2.50
CA ALA A 187 17.91 -19.39 -2.92
C ALA A 187 19.44 -19.14 -3.03
N ASN A 188 20.02 -18.40 -2.06
CA ASN A 188 21.47 -18.10 -1.97
C ASN A 188 22.03 -17.04 -2.95
N ASN A 189 21.22 -16.36 -3.71
CA ASN A 189 21.66 -15.25 -4.55
C ASN A 189 21.62 -13.92 -3.77
N ASP A 190 22.59 -13.04 -4.00
CA ASP A 190 22.55 -11.66 -3.53
C ASP A 190 21.53 -10.87 -4.36
N GLY A 191 20.78 -9.99 -3.70
CA GLY A 191 19.78 -9.18 -4.35
C GLY A 191 20.00 -7.70 -4.12
N VAL A 192 19.52 -6.90 -5.06
CA VAL A 192 19.57 -5.43 -4.96
C VAL A 192 18.15 -4.86 -4.91
N ALA A 193 17.94 -3.93 -4.00
CA ALA A 193 16.71 -3.17 -3.89
C ALA A 193 17.00 -1.67 -3.94
N ILE A 194 16.41 -0.97 -4.90
CA ILE A 194 16.56 0.47 -5.07
C ILE A 194 15.20 1.14 -4.84
N THR A 195 15.18 2.22 -4.08
CA THR A 195 13.93 2.94 -3.80
C THR A 195 14.07 4.40 -4.23
N PHE A 196 13.14 4.89 -5.04
CA PHE A 196 13.05 6.30 -5.37
C PHE A 196 12.18 7.01 -4.35
N VAL A 197 12.72 8.07 -3.76
CA VAL A 197 12.11 8.80 -2.65
C VAL A 197 11.87 10.23 -3.08
N SER A 198 10.65 10.55 -3.46
CA SER A 198 10.27 11.93 -3.76
C SER A 198 10.13 12.77 -2.47
N GLU A 199 10.11 14.09 -2.60
CA GLU A 199 9.97 15.01 -1.46
C GLU A 199 8.77 14.66 -0.57
N LYS A 200 7.65 14.23 -1.18
CA LYS A 200 6.42 13.88 -0.48
C LYS A 200 6.51 12.55 0.27
N GLU A 201 7.38 11.67 -0.17
CA GLU A 201 7.54 10.31 0.32
C GLU A 201 8.63 10.16 1.38
N GLN A 202 9.42 11.20 1.64
CA GLN A 202 10.52 11.14 2.61
C GLN A 202 10.06 10.71 4.02
N GLY A 203 8.86 11.16 4.44
CA GLY A 203 8.29 10.77 5.73
C GLY A 203 7.98 9.27 5.81
N SER A 204 7.36 8.71 4.78
CA SER A 204 7.07 7.26 4.68
C SER A 204 8.36 6.46 4.61
N PHE A 205 9.35 6.93 3.85
CA PHE A 205 10.64 6.26 3.75
C PHE A 205 11.39 6.26 5.10
N LYS A 206 11.32 7.36 5.87
CA LYS A 206 11.89 7.38 7.23
C LYS A 206 11.21 6.41 8.19
N ASN A 207 9.92 6.16 8.03
CA ASN A 207 9.22 5.12 8.80
C ASN A 207 9.72 3.72 8.44
N ILE A 208 10.03 3.46 7.16
CA ILE A 208 10.66 2.21 6.73
C ILE A 208 12.04 2.06 7.37
N GLU A 209 12.89 3.08 7.35
CA GLU A 209 14.20 3.04 8.00
C GLU A 209 14.10 2.74 9.51
N LYS A 210 13.12 3.38 10.20
CA LYS A 210 12.84 3.10 11.62
C LYS A 210 12.37 1.66 11.85
N PHE A 211 11.51 1.14 10.99
CA PHE A 211 11.01 -0.23 11.07
C PHE A 211 12.13 -1.26 10.87
N LEU A 212 13.07 -0.96 9.97
CA LEU A 212 14.23 -1.80 9.71
C LEU A 212 15.35 -1.64 10.75
N ASP A 213 15.23 -0.61 11.62
CA ASP A 213 16.27 -0.23 12.58
C ASP A 213 17.65 0.02 11.91
N ARG A 214 17.62 0.63 10.73
CA ARG A 214 18.83 0.97 9.95
C ARG A 214 18.55 2.10 8.96
N ASP A 215 19.56 2.93 8.73
CA ASP A 215 19.54 3.90 7.63
C ASP A 215 19.91 3.20 6.32
N ILE A 216 19.15 3.52 5.25
CA ILE A 216 19.42 3.02 3.90
C ILE A 216 20.31 4.02 3.18
N TYR A 217 21.35 3.54 2.50
CA TYR A 217 22.29 4.38 1.77
C TYR A 217 21.58 5.19 0.68
N LYS A 218 21.85 6.53 0.63
CA LYS A 218 21.31 7.43 -0.39
C LYS A 218 22.35 7.63 -1.48
N ILE A 219 22.05 7.11 -2.66
CA ILE A 219 22.89 7.25 -3.85
C ILE A 219 22.69 8.67 -4.39
N PRO A 220 23.76 9.40 -4.73
CA PRO A 220 23.64 10.69 -5.42
C PRO A 220 22.89 10.52 -6.75
N VAL A 221 21.99 11.45 -7.07
CA VAL A 221 21.34 11.50 -8.39
C VAL A 221 22.41 11.84 -9.44
N PRO A 222 22.40 11.20 -10.62
CA PRO A 222 23.33 11.52 -11.71
C PRO A 222 23.33 13.01 -12.04
N GLU A 223 24.51 13.60 -12.20
CA GLU A 223 24.70 15.04 -12.40
C GLU A 223 23.94 15.58 -13.62
N GLU A 224 23.81 14.77 -14.68
CA GLU A 224 23.08 15.13 -15.90
C GLU A 224 21.57 15.32 -15.66
N LEU A 225 21.04 14.86 -14.54
CA LEU A 225 19.61 15.04 -14.18
C LEU A 225 19.37 16.27 -13.33
N GLY A 226 20.43 17.05 -13.00
CA GLY A 226 20.35 18.25 -12.21
C GLY A 226 20.30 18.02 -10.71
N GLU A 227 20.00 19.08 -9.96
CA GLU A 227 19.95 19.05 -8.51
C GLU A 227 18.84 18.13 -7.99
N ALA A 228 19.13 17.42 -6.92
CA ALA A 228 18.19 16.56 -6.20
C ALA A 228 17.66 17.26 -4.93
N PRO A 229 16.48 16.89 -4.44
CA PRO A 229 15.97 17.40 -3.18
C PRO A 229 16.82 16.89 -2.02
N GLU A 230 16.99 17.70 -1.00
CA GLU A 230 17.67 17.29 0.22
C GLU A 230 16.81 16.29 1.01
N TYR A 231 17.43 15.26 1.60
CA TYR A 231 16.75 14.32 2.47
C TYR A 231 16.48 14.96 3.83
N LYS A 232 15.30 15.54 3.98
CA LYS A 232 14.78 16.17 5.20
C LYS A 232 13.39 15.63 5.52
N PRO A 233 13.30 14.38 6.02
CA PRO A 233 12.01 13.79 6.34
C PRO A 233 11.34 14.59 7.46
N ARG A 234 10.23 15.25 7.16
CA ARG A 234 9.38 15.85 8.18
C ARG A 234 8.77 14.73 9.01
N ALA A 235 8.89 14.80 10.33
CA ALA A 235 8.12 13.91 11.20
C ALA A 235 6.65 14.04 10.79
N PHE A 236 6.03 12.92 10.47
CA PHE A 236 4.57 12.87 10.27
C PHE A 236 3.96 13.16 11.65
N ASP A 237 3.64 14.41 11.89
CA ASP A 237 2.85 14.80 13.06
C ASP A 237 1.45 14.22 12.77
N GLY A 238 1.19 13.08 13.41
CA GLY A 238 -0.07 12.36 13.26
C GLY A 238 -1.20 13.33 13.54
N GLY A 239 -1.97 13.67 12.52
CA GLY A 239 -2.99 14.69 12.49
C GLY A 239 -3.89 14.68 13.72
N GLY A 240 -3.45 15.39 14.75
CA GLY A 240 -4.29 15.78 15.87
C GLY A 240 -5.42 16.64 15.30
N ARG A 241 -6.62 16.11 15.35
CA ARG A 241 -7.85 16.86 15.21
C ARG A 241 -7.76 18.13 16.05
N ARG A 242 -7.42 19.25 15.47
CA ARG A 242 -7.70 20.55 16.04
C ARG A 242 -9.21 20.78 15.95
N GLY A 243 -9.90 20.18 16.92
CA GLY A 243 -11.26 20.55 17.28
C GLY A 243 -11.25 21.83 18.06
N GLY A 244 -12.14 22.75 17.73
CA GLY A 244 -12.68 23.68 18.67
C GLY A 244 -12.10 25.08 18.66
N HIS A 245 -12.61 25.91 17.79
CA HIS A 245 -12.71 27.34 18.05
C HIS A 245 -13.59 27.54 19.30
N GLY A 246 -12.98 27.67 20.44
CA GLY A 246 -13.60 28.19 21.64
C GLY A 246 -13.67 29.73 21.54
N ASN A 247 -14.81 30.23 21.15
CA ASN A 247 -15.12 31.65 21.20
C ASN A 247 -15.33 32.07 22.66
N GLY A 248 -14.31 32.62 23.30
CA GLY A 248 -14.37 33.23 24.63
C GLY A 248 -15.26 34.45 24.62
N ARG A 249 -16.48 34.31 25.13
CA ARG A 249 -17.31 35.46 25.54
C ARG A 249 -16.86 35.96 26.92
N LYS A 250 -16.41 37.22 26.98
CA LYS A 250 -16.22 38.01 28.17
C LYS A 250 -17.58 38.32 28.81
N PRO A 251 -17.66 38.35 30.17
CA PRO A 251 -18.86 38.79 30.86
C PRO A 251 -18.81 40.33 31.05
N GLY A 252 -19.86 40.99 30.68
CA GLY A 252 -20.04 42.43 30.92
C GLY A 252 -21.48 42.83 31.04
N GLY A 253 -21.93 43.05 32.29
CA GLY A 253 -22.71 44.14 32.87
C GLY A 253 -24.11 44.43 32.35
N ASN A 254 -25.07 43.97 33.11
CA ASN A 254 -26.21 44.70 33.76
C ASN A 254 -26.76 45.96 33.15
N LYS A 255 -28.05 46.00 32.81
CA LYS A 255 -29.13 46.81 33.40
C LYS A 255 -30.44 46.87 32.60
N ASN A 256 -31.52 46.52 33.32
CA ASN A 256 -32.86 47.11 33.36
C ASN A 256 -33.67 47.39 32.05
N GLY A 257 -34.88 46.91 32.09
CA GLY A 257 -36.02 47.60 31.43
C GLY A 257 -37.18 46.66 31.08
N ARG A 258 -38.04 46.44 32.03
CA ARG A 258 -39.52 46.44 32.03
C ARG A 258 -40.27 46.43 30.68
N ASN A 259 -41.22 45.55 30.67
CA ASN A 259 -42.68 45.71 30.39
C ASN A 259 -43.27 45.07 29.13
N ASN A 260 -44.17 44.20 29.44
CA ASN A 260 -45.61 44.14 29.07
C ASN A 260 -46.05 43.56 27.73
N SER A 261 -46.71 42.49 27.83
CA SER A 261 -48.16 42.20 27.70
C SER A 261 -48.62 41.51 26.42
N LYS A 262 -49.34 40.44 26.70
CA LYS A 262 -50.55 39.94 26.01
C LYS A 262 -50.38 39.44 24.58
N GLY A 263 -50.71 38.22 24.23
CA GLY A 263 -51.93 37.50 24.40
C GLY A 263 -52.20 36.76 23.11
N GLY A 264 -52.71 35.57 23.19
CA GLY A 264 -53.51 35.03 22.08
C GLY A 264 -53.08 33.69 21.52
N LYS A 265 -53.51 32.62 22.14
CA LYS A 265 -53.89 31.31 21.52
C LYS A 265 -55.25 31.46 20.88
N PRO A 266 -55.85 30.48 20.21
CA PRO A 266 -55.40 29.26 19.52
C PRO A 266 -56.21 28.97 18.21
N ARG A 267 -56.00 27.82 17.60
CA ARG A 267 -56.96 26.90 16.95
C ARG A 267 -56.40 26.30 15.63
N ALA A 268 -56.13 25.07 15.59
CA ALA A 268 -56.90 23.87 15.34
C ALA A 268 -57.58 23.84 13.96
N LYS A 269 -57.18 22.86 13.10
CA LYS A 269 -58.02 21.73 12.62
C LYS A 269 -57.38 21.05 11.38
N ARG A 270 -57.26 19.77 11.52
CA ARG A 270 -57.38 18.70 10.51
C ARG A 270 -58.75 18.82 9.78
N PRO A 271 -59.11 18.13 8.69
CA PRO A 271 -58.78 16.76 8.35
C PRO A 271 -58.71 16.43 6.81
N GLN A 272 -58.16 15.23 6.51
CA GLN A 272 -58.77 14.05 5.86
C GLN A 272 -59.08 14.05 4.35
N ASN A 273 -58.72 12.86 3.85
CA ASN A 273 -59.31 12.08 2.74
C ASN A 273 -58.80 12.43 1.33
N GLY A 274 -58.56 11.51 0.48
CA GLY A 274 -58.86 10.09 0.39
C GLY A 274 -58.50 9.59 -1.00
N SER A 275 -58.23 8.30 -1.03
CA SER A 275 -58.60 7.30 -2.05
C SER A 275 -58.34 7.61 -3.54
N GLU A 276 -57.73 6.71 -4.16
CA GLU A 276 -58.09 5.52 -4.91
C GLU A 276 -57.59 5.52 -6.37
N LYS A 277 -57.08 4.37 -6.74
CA LYS A 277 -57.16 3.65 -8.03
C LYS A 277 -56.46 4.24 -9.28
N LYS A 278 -55.52 3.54 -9.79
CA LYS A 278 -55.56 2.33 -10.63
C LYS A 278 -54.21 1.65 -10.68
#